data_81d5f0914c57ee8386b062dbcd9f518a
#
_entry.id   81d5f0914c57ee8386b062dbcd9f518a
#
_cell.length_a   1.000
_cell.length_b   1.000
_cell.length_c   1.000
_cell.angle_alpha   90.00
_cell.angle_beta   90.00
_cell.angle_gamma   90.00
#
_symmetry.space_group_name_H-M   'P 1'
#
loop_
_entity.id
_entity.type
_entity.pdbx_description
1 polymer ?
#
loop_
_entity_poly.entity_id
_entity_poly.type
_entity_poly.pdbx_seq_one_letter_code
_entity_poly.pdbx_strand_id
1 'polypeptide(L)'
;KSIEWTLDYKNLKNNPILTKNGQLNIKKLSKKYSIKINSLTGDCFMQKPFWKIKNNKELIQDLKKIIDGCRVLGIKFIVIPLVDKGSIKNYKYKNNLIKICNKIKKYLHNSKIKLIFESDYSPKKLKDFIKQFDRNFFGINYDVGNSAGLNYDIDDEFKSYGKYIFNVHIKDRVKNGKTIRLGKGNANFSKLFNNLRKIRYKGNLILQTARSKNNQHMNEIKINLKYLKQFHYV
;
A
#
# COMPACT_ATOMS: atom_id res chain seq x y z
N LYS A 1 -11.73 -10.65 9.64
CA LYS A 1 -11.30 -9.21 9.67
C LYS A 1 -9.82 -9.13 9.37
N SER A 2 -9.37 -8.06 8.74
CA SER A 2 -7.95 -7.83 8.45
C SER A 2 -7.53 -6.42 8.82
N ILE A 3 -6.24 -6.27 9.12
CA ILE A 3 -5.58 -4.97 9.29
C ILE A 3 -4.35 -4.93 8.38
N GLU A 4 -3.91 -3.74 8.06
CA GLU A 4 -2.62 -3.49 7.44
C GLU A 4 -1.64 -2.97 8.49
N TRP A 5 -0.42 -3.52 8.50
CA TRP A 5 0.65 -3.08 9.39
C TRP A 5 1.35 -1.87 8.78
N THR A 6 1.79 -0.93 9.60
CA THR A 6 2.53 0.26 9.12
C THR A 6 3.92 0.32 9.76
N LEU A 7 4.94 0.61 8.96
CA LEU A 7 6.32 0.77 9.41
C LEU A 7 6.82 2.19 9.20
N ASP A 8 7.17 2.85 10.30
CA ASP A 8 7.90 4.11 10.30
C ASP A 8 9.41 3.91 10.42
N TYR A 9 10.21 4.79 9.80
CA TYR A 9 11.66 4.70 9.86
C TYR A 9 12.22 4.93 11.26
N LYS A 10 11.64 5.86 12.01
CA LYS A 10 12.14 6.28 13.35
C LYS A 10 12.29 5.11 14.32
N ASN A 11 11.39 4.14 14.30
CA ASN A 11 11.38 2.99 15.21
C ASN A 11 11.53 1.65 14.48
N LEU A 12 12.10 1.67 13.28
CA LEU A 12 12.13 0.50 12.42
C LEU A 12 12.80 -0.71 13.09
N LYS A 13 13.98 -0.52 13.67
CA LYS A 13 14.77 -1.61 14.29
C LYS A 13 14.06 -2.30 15.47
N ASN A 14 13.22 -1.57 16.18
CA ASN A 14 12.46 -2.08 17.33
C ASN A 14 11.03 -2.51 16.99
N ASN A 15 10.67 -2.47 15.69
CA ASN A 15 9.33 -2.86 15.29
C ASN A 15 9.09 -4.35 15.55
N PRO A 16 7.95 -4.73 16.17
CA PRO A 16 7.63 -6.13 16.49
C PRO A 16 7.74 -7.11 15.31
N ILE A 17 7.51 -6.66 14.08
CA ILE A 17 7.67 -7.50 12.87
C ILE A 17 9.11 -8.00 12.71
N LEU A 18 10.11 -7.23 13.17
CA LEU A 18 11.53 -7.53 12.99
C LEU A 18 12.15 -8.31 14.13
N THR A 19 11.40 -8.58 15.21
CA THR A 19 11.92 -9.29 16.39
C THR A 19 11.19 -10.61 16.63
N LYS A 20 11.90 -11.65 17.10
CA LYS A 20 11.30 -12.97 17.38
C LYS A 20 10.15 -12.87 18.39
N ASN A 21 10.34 -12.17 19.50
CA ASN A 21 9.31 -11.99 20.53
C ASN A 21 8.10 -11.20 20.00
N GLY A 22 8.34 -10.15 19.20
CA GLY A 22 7.28 -9.37 18.55
C GLY A 22 6.46 -10.22 17.60
N GLN A 23 7.10 -11.05 16.75
CA GLN A 23 6.43 -11.96 15.83
C GLN A 23 5.56 -13.00 16.57
N LEU A 24 6.05 -13.56 17.68
CA LEU A 24 5.28 -14.47 18.52
C LEU A 24 4.03 -13.78 19.10
N ASN A 25 4.20 -12.56 19.63
CA ASN A 25 3.10 -11.77 20.17
C ASN A 25 2.06 -11.42 19.08
N ILE A 26 2.50 -11.01 17.89
CA ILE A 26 1.60 -10.73 16.76
C ILE A 26 0.79 -11.98 16.41
N LYS A 27 1.43 -13.15 16.30
CA LYS A 27 0.71 -14.41 16.03
C LYS A 27 -0.31 -14.76 17.12
N LYS A 28 0.07 -14.61 18.41
CA LYS A 28 -0.82 -14.83 19.55
C LYS A 28 -2.05 -13.91 19.50
N LEU A 29 -1.83 -12.60 19.29
CA LEU A 29 -2.91 -11.62 19.21
C LEU A 29 -3.78 -11.82 17.97
N SER A 30 -3.20 -12.10 16.81
CA SER A 30 -3.91 -12.40 15.58
C SER A 30 -4.85 -13.61 15.76
N LYS A 31 -4.38 -14.66 16.42
CA LYS A 31 -5.20 -15.84 16.76
C LYS A 31 -6.30 -15.48 17.76
N LYS A 32 -5.95 -14.80 18.87
CA LYS A 32 -6.88 -14.42 19.94
C LYS A 32 -8.07 -13.60 19.43
N TYR A 33 -7.81 -12.64 18.52
CA TYR A 33 -8.82 -11.71 18.02
C TYR A 33 -9.34 -12.06 16.61
N SER A 34 -8.92 -13.19 16.04
CA SER A 34 -9.29 -13.61 14.68
C SER A 34 -9.03 -12.52 13.62
N ILE A 35 -7.87 -11.84 13.75
CA ILE A 35 -7.44 -10.77 12.85
C ILE A 35 -6.30 -11.28 11.97
N LYS A 36 -6.39 -11.06 10.66
CA LYS A 36 -5.32 -11.36 9.69
C LYS A 36 -4.55 -10.08 9.36
N ILE A 37 -3.24 -10.21 9.15
CA ILE A 37 -2.39 -9.15 8.62
C ILE A 37 -1.94 -9.60 7.24
N ASN A 38 -2.59 -9.10 6.19
CA ASN A 38 -2.33 -9.55 4.81
C ASN A 38 -1.36 -8.63 4.07
N SER A 39 -1.26 -7.38 4.51
CA SER A 39 -0.42 -6.34 3.90
C SER A 39 0.29 -5.49 4.95
N LEU A 40 1.36 -4.85 4.50
CA LEU A 40 2.18 -3.94 5.28
C LEU A 40 2.48 -2.70 4.44
N THR A 41 2.24 -1.51 4.99
CA THR A 41 2.70 -0.25 4.37
C THR A 41 4.05 0.15 4.93
N GLY A 42 5.01 0.28 4.04
CA GLY A 42 6.38 0.69 4.36
C GLY A 42 6.58 2.21 4.25
N ASP A 43 5.99 3.01 5.15
CA ASP A 43 6.21 4.46 5.21
C ASP A 43 7.69 4.79 5.43
N CYS A 44 8.43 3.89 6.06
CA CYS A 44 9.88 3.98 6.19
C CYS A 44 10.60 4.16 4.85
N PHE A 45 10.09 3.56 3.76
CA PHE A 45 10.66 3.71 2.43
C PHE A 45 10.30 5.04 1.78
N MET A 46 9.15 5.64 2.11
CA MET A 46 8.83 7.01 1.70
C MET A 46 9.68 8.02 2.47
N GLN A 47 9.90 7.79 3.75
CA GLN A 47 10.71 8.65 4.64
C GLN A 47 12.20 8.62 4.26
N LYS A 48 12.74 7.43 3.90
CA LYS A 48 14.09 7.23 3.38
C LYS A 48 14.08 6.38 2.10
N PRO A 49 13.82 6.98 0.94
CA PRO A 49 13.69 6.24 -0.32
C PRO A 49 15.03 5.69 -0.80
N PHE A 50 15.21 4.37 -0.73
CA PHE A 50 16.45 3.69 -1.12
C PHE A 50 16.82 3.88 -2.59
N TRP A 51 15.87 4.23 -3.45
CA TRP A 51 16.11 4.54 -4.88
C TRP A 51 16.67 5.94 -5.13
N LYS A 52 16.62 6.83 -4.13
CA LYS A 52 17.17 8.19 -4.19
C LYS A 52 18.56 8.33 -3.59
N ILE A 53 18.96 7.40 -2.72
CA ILE A 53 20.17 7.45 -1.90
C ILE A 53 21.30 6.69 -2.62
N LYS A 54 22.48 7.31 -2.77
CA LYS A 54 23.63 6.71 -3.46
C LYS A 54 24.17 5.49 -2.70
N ASN A 55 24.39 5.60 -1.40
CA ASN A 55 24.80 4.49 -0.54
C ASN A 55 23.56 3.92 0.18
N ASN A 56 22.87 2.99 -0.48
CA ASN A 56 21.59 2.43 -0.01
C ASN A 56 21.71 0.99 0.52
N LYS A 57 22.92 0.49 0.78
CA LYS A 57 23.15 -0.90 1.22
C LYS A 57 22.36 -1.25 2.48
N GLU A 58 22.42 -0.38 3.50
CA GLU A 58 21.68 -0.59 4.76
C GLU A 58 20.17 -0.65 4.54
N LEU A 59 19.62 0.29 3.75
CA LEU A 59 18.18 0.33 3.44
C LEU A 59 17.70 -0.91 2.67
N ILE A 60 18.54 -1.47 1.81
CA ILE A 60 18.24 -2.73 1.12
C ILE A 60 18.29 -3.91 2.10
N GLN A 61 19.19 -3.90 3.06
CA GLN A 61 19.21 -4.91 4.13
C GLN A 61 17.96 -4.80 5.02
N ASP A 62 17.54 -3.60 5.36
CA ASP A 62 16.30 -3.38 6.10
C ASP A 62 15.08 -3.89 5.32
N LEU A 63 15.01 -3.63 4.01
CA LEU A 63 13.95 -4.20 3.16
C LEU A 63 13.95 -5.74 3.21
N LYS A 64 15.12 -6.40 3.15
CA LYS A 64 15.22 -7.86 3.28
C LYS A 64 14.72 -8.36 4.63
N LYS A 65 15.11 -7.71 5.74
CA LYS A 65 14.62 -8.04 7.09
C LYS A 65 13.11 -7.89 7.20
N ILE A 66 12.54 -6.84 6.60
CA ILE A 66 11.09 -6.63 6.53
C ILE A 66 10.42 -7.77 5.75
N ILE A 67 10.96 -8.16 4.61
CA ILE A 67 10.47 -9.30 3.83
C ILE A 67 10.49 -10.58 4.67
N ASP A 68 11.58 -10.85 5.41
CA ASP A 68 11.67 -12.03 6.28
C ASP A 68 10.63 -11.99 7.41
N GLY A 69 10.46 -10.85 8.07
CA GLY A 69 9.44 -10.66 9.09
C GLY A 69 8.02 -10.88 8.53
N CYS A 70 7.74 -10.34 7.35
CA CYS A 70 6.48 -10.56 6.65
C CYS A 70 6.26 -12.04 6.32
N ARG A 71 7.28 -12.75 5.86
CA ARG A 71 7.21 -14.19 5.57
C ARG A 71 6.85 -15.00 6.82
N VAL A 72 7.48 -14.72 7.96
CA VAL A 72 7.21 -15.39 9.24
C VAL A 72 5.76 -15.18 9.71
N LEU A 73 5.18 -14.00 9.40
CA LEU A 73 3.82 -13.62 9.80
C LEU A 73 2.75 -13.96 8.75
N GLY A 74 3.14 -14.48 7.57
CA GLY A 74 2.20 -14.76 6.49
C GLY A 74 1.65 -13.53 5.77
N ILE A 75 2.32 -12.37 5.91
CA ILE A 75 2.00 -11.13 5.19
C ILE A 75 2.40 -11.29 3.73
N LYS A 76 1.49 -10.98 2.81
CA LYS A 76 1.66 -11.26 1.37
C LYS A 76 2.13 -10.05 0.56
N PHE A 77 1.78 -8.84 1.01
CA PHE A 77 2.03 -7.61 0.27
C PHE A 77 2.81 -6.61 1.12
N ILE A 78 3.82 -5.99 0.53
CA ILE A 78 4.54 -4.84 1.10
C ILE A 78 4.31 -3.66 0.17
N VAL A 79 3.61 -2.65 0.66
CA VAL A 79 3.38 -1.40 -0.05
C VAL A 79 4.65 -0.56 0.02
N ILE A 80 5.15 -0.14 -1.14
CA ILE A 80 6.25 0.81 -1.29
C ILE A 80 5.66 2.14 -1.77
N PRO A 81 5.54 3.16 -0.90
CA PRO A 81 4.95 4.43 -1.29
C PRO A 81 5.91 5.24 -2.17
N LEU A 82 5.52 5.42 -3.44
CA LEU A 82 6.19 6.27 -4.42
C LEU A 82 5.44 7.61 -4.53
N VAL A 83 5.08 8.17 -3.39
CA VAL A 83 4.37 9.43 -3.22
C VAL A 83 5.16 10.36 -2.30
N ASP A 84 4.82 11.61 -2.23
CA ASP A 84 5.45 12.61 -1.36
C ASP A 84 6.99 12.59 -1.45
N LYS A 85 7.70 12.36 -0.34
CA LYS A 85 9.18 12.23 -0.33
C LYS A 85 9.66 11.02 -1.13
N GLY A 86 8.82 9.98 -1.29
CA GLY A 86 9.07 8.79 -2.10
C GLY A 86 8.82 8.98 -3.60
N SER A 87 8.15 10.03 -4.03
CA SER A 87 7.78 10.29 -5.43
C SER A 87 8.97 10.22 -6.39
N ILE A 88 8.76 9.56 -7.55
CA ILE A 88 9.82 9.39 -8.58
C ILE A 88 9.71 10.53 -9.60
N LYS A 89 10.49 11.58 -9.39
CA LYS A 89 10.44 12.80 -10.22
C LYS A 89 11.31 12.75 -11.48
N ASN A 90 12.30 11.84 -11.56
CA ASN A 90 13.24 11.80 -12.68
C ASN A 90 13.62 10.37 -13.09
N TYR A 91 14.22 10.27 -14.29
CA TYR A 91 14.63 9.00 -14.89
C TYR A 91 15.68 8.24 -14.07
N LYS A 92 16.61 8.94 -13.42
CA LYS A 92 17.65 8.34 -12.57
C LYS A 92 17.04 7.55 -11.40
N TYR A 93 16.09 8.14 -10.68
CA TYR A 93 15.42 7.48 -9.56
C TYR A 93 14.57 6.28 -10.02
N LYS A 94 13.88 6.44 -11.17
CA LYS A 94 13.12 5.34 -11.78
C LYS A 94 14.05 4.15 -12.08
N ASN A 95 15.15 4.39 -12.77
CA ASN A 95 16.08 3.33 -13.12
C ASN A 95 16.75 2.68 -11.91
N ASN A 96 17.09 3.47 -10.89
CA ASN A 96 17.64 2.93 -9.66
C ASN A 96 16.64 1.99 -8.98
N LEU A 97 15.36 2.37 -8.88
CA LEU A 97 14.33 1.50 -8.31
C LEU A 97 14.20 0.20 -9.12
N ILE A 98 14.12 0.28 -10.46
CA ILE A 98 14.04 -0.90 -11.33
C ILE A 98 15.25 -1.82 -11.12
N LYS A 99 16.47 -1.28 -11.10
CA LYS A 99 17.70 -2.06 -10.87
C LYS A 99 17.68 -2.77 -9.51
N ILE A 100 17.23 -2.10 -8.46
CA ILE A 100 17.13 -2.68 -7.11
C ILE A 100 16.06 -3.77 -7.07
N CYS A 101 14.89 -3.52 -7.65
CA CYS A 101 13.80 -4.50 -7.74
C CYS A 101 14.23 -5.76 -8.49
N ASN A 102 14.96 -5.63 -9.59
CA ASN A 102 15.51 -6.77 -10.33
C ASN A 102 16.50 -7.60 -9.48
N LYS A 103 17.36 -6.94 -8.70
CA LYS A 103 18.29 -7.63 -7.78
C LYS A 103 17.56 -8.35 -6.66
N ILE A 104 16.46 -7.79 -6.13
CA ILE A 104 15.71 -8.40 -5.02
C ILE A 104 14.70 -9.46 -5.49
N LYS A 105 14.41 -9.56 -6.79
CA LYS A 105 13.43 -10.51 -7.36
C LYS A 105 13.67 -11.95 -6.92
N LYS A 106 14.92 -12.43 -6.94
CA LYS A 106 15.28 -13.78 -6.47
C LYS A 106 14.91 -13.98 -4.99
N TYR A 107 15.09 -12.96 -4.17
CA TYR A 107 14.73 -12.97 -2.75
C TYR A 107 13.22 -13.01 -2.54
N LEU A 108 12.47 -12.26 -3.34
CA LEU A 108 11.00 -12.28 -3.34
C LEU A 108 10.43 -13.64 -3.74
N HIS A 109 11.03 -14.30 -4.73
CA HIS A 109 10.61 -15.63 -5.16
C HIS A 109 10.59 -16.63 -3.97
N ASN A 110 11.61 -16.63 -3.15
CA ASN A 110 11.73 -17.53 -2.00
C ASN A 110 10.79 -17.15 -0.84
N SER A 111 10.33 -15.91 -0.79
CA SER A 111 9.49 -15.41 0.30
C SER A 111 7.98 -15.52 0.03
N LYS A 112 7.56 -15.69 -1.23
CA LYS A 112 6.17 -15.64 -1.69
C LYS A 112 5.49 -14.29 -1.39
N ILE A 113 6.26 -13.21 -1.31
CA ILE A 113 5.81 -11.85 -1.05
C ILE A 113 5.85 -11.04 -2.34
N LYS A 114 4.91 -10.09 -2.49
CA LYS A 114 4.95 -9.11 -3.56
C LYS A 114 5.26 -7.73 -2.98
N LEU A 115 6.11 -6.97 -3.66
CA LEU A 115 6.22 -5.53 -3.47
C LEU A 115 5.19 -4.84 -4.37
N ILE A 116 4.35 -4.02 -3.79
CA ILE A 116 3.30 -3.31 -4.51
C ILE A 116 3.49 -1.80 -4.35
N PHE A 117 3.42 -1.08 -5.46
CA PHE A 117 3.71 0.36 -5.48
C PHE A 117 2.44 1.18 -5.32
N GLU A 118 2.45 2.13 -4.40
CA GLU A 118 1.50 3.24 -4.37
C GLU A 118 2.17 4.45 -5.02
N SER A 119 1.57 5.06 -6.04
CA SER A 119 2.26 6.05 -6.87
C SER A 119 1.39 7.26 -7.21
N ASP A 120 2.03 8.42 -7.33
CA ASP A 120 1.48 9.66 -7.84
C ASP A 120 1.62 9.83 -9.38
N TYR A 121 2.06 8.80 -10.07
CA TYR A 121 2.13 8.81 -11.54
C TYR A 121 0.73 8.84 -12.17
N SER A 122 0.61 9.60 -13.27
CA SER A 122 -0.60 9.55 -14.11
C SER A 122 -0.88 8.12 -14.60
N PRO A 123 -2.14 7.78 -14.97
CA PRO A 123 -2.51 6.43 -15.36
C PRO A 123 -1.61 5.83 -16.45
N LYS A 124 -1.34 6.61 -17.50
CA LYS A 124 -0.42 6.20 -18.60
C LYS A 124 0.99 5.93 -18.09
N LYS A 125 1.55 6.86 -17.28
CA LYS A 125 2.91 6.76 -16.76
C LYS A 125 3.05 5.58 -15.79
N LEU A 126 2.06 5.32 -14.94
CA LEU A 126 2.05 4.18 -14.04
C LEU A 126 1.94 2.85 -14.79
N LYS A 127 1.11 2.79 -15.86
CA LYS A 127 1.03 1.64 -16.76
C LYS A 127 2.39 1.31 -17.37
N ASP A 128 3.08 2.32 -17.91
CA ASP A 128 4.38 2.13 -18.56
C ASP A 128 5.49 1.78 -17.56
N PHE A 129 5.35 2.23 -16.33
CA PHE A 129 6.24 1.88 -15.24
C PHE A 129 6.03 0.45 -14.77
N ILE A 130 4.79 0.05 -14.44
CA ILE A 130 4.52 -1.28 -13.86
C ILE A 130 4.75 -2.43 -14.85
N LYS A 131 4.61 -2.19 -16.15
CA LYS A 131 4.91 -3.17 -17.20
C LYS A 131 6.38 -3.61 -17.24
N GLN A 132 7.30 -2.85 -16.66
CA GLN A 132 8.72 -3.19 -16.59
C GLN A 132 9.03 -4.24 -15.50
N PHE A 133 8.02 -4.64 -14.72
CA PHE A 133 8.16 -5.57 -13.60
C PHE A 133 7.39 -6.86 -13.84
N ASP A 134 7.93 -7.95 -13.30
CA ASP A 134 7.25 -9.24 -13.29
C ASP A 134 6.06 -9.21 -12.30
N ARG A 135 4.85 -9.37 -12.82
CA ARG A 135 3.60 -9.36 -12.05
C ARG A 135 3.56 -10.42 -10.94
N ASN A 136 4.38 -11.44 -11.01
CA ASN A 136 4.45 -12.45 -9.95
C ASN A 136 5.04 -11.88 -8.67
N PHE A 137 5.88 -10.86 -8.75
CA PHE A 137 6.60 -10.27 -7.61
C PHE A 137 6.24 -8.80 -7.36
N PHE A 138 5.64 -8.12 -8.33
CA PHE A 138 5.35 -6.69 -8.26
C PHE A 138 3.92 -6.39 -8.67
N GLY A 139 3.37 -5.31 -8.11
CA GLY A 139 2.02 -4.87 -8.42
C GLY A 139 1.76 -3.45 -7.97
N ILE A 140 0.49 -3.13 -7.84
CA ILE A 140 0.02 -1.80 -7.45
C ILE A 140 -0.82 -1.92 -6.18
N ASN A 141 -0.56 -1.02 -5.22
CA ASN A 141 -1.50 -0.61 -4.21
C ASN A 141 -2.28 0.58 -4.75
N TYR A 142 -3.57 0.42 -4.97
CA TYR A 142 -4.42 1.49 -5.47
C TYR A 142 -5.00 2.28 -4.30
N ASP A 143 -4.67 3.57 -4.19
CA ASP A 143 -5.25 4.48 -3.20
C ASP A 143 -6.23 5.42 -3.90
N VAL A 144 -7.54 5.17 -3.71
CA VAL A 144 -8.59 5.96 -4.36
C VAL A 144 -8.59 7.43 -3.92
N GLY A 145 -8.17 7.72 -2.69
CA GLY A 145 -8.07 9.09 -2.21
C GLY A 145 -6.91 9.86 -2.83
N ASN A 146 -5.75 9.20 -3.01
CA ASN A 146 -4.62 9.81 -3.69
C ASN A 146 -4.96 10.08 -5.17
N SER A 147 -5.63 9.14 -5.83
CA SER A 147 -6.15 9.28 -7.19
C SER A 147 -7.11 10.49 -7.29
N ALA A 148 -8.10 10.59 -6.40
CA ALA A 148 -9.04 11.69 -6.35
C ALA A 148 -8.36 13.03 -6.06
N GLY A 149 -7.38 13.03 -5.14
CA GLY A 149 -6.57 14.22 -4.84
C GLY A 149 -5.78 14.74 -6.04
N LEU A 150 -5.34 13.84 -6.93
CA LEU A 150 -4.62 14.15 -8.17
C LEU A 150 -5.57 14.38 -9.36
N ASN A 151 -6.87 14.25 -9.15
CA ASN A 151 -7.91 14.40 -10.18
C ASN A 151 -7.77 13.42 -11.34
N TYR A 152 -7.37 12.16 -11.06
CA TYR A 152 -7.34 11.11 -12.07
C TYR A 152 -8.71 10.47 -12.24
N ASP A 153 -9.02 10.05 -13.48
CA ASP A 153 -10.25 9.31 -13.75
C ASP A 153 -10.06 7.81 -13.43
N ILE A 154 -10.95 7.28 -12.60
CA ILE A 154 -10.89 5.89 -12.14
C ILE A 154 -11.02 4.89 -13.30
N ASP A 155 -11.86 5.17 -14.30
CA ASP A 155 -12.04 4.26 -15.44
C ASP A 155 -10.75 4.18 -16.27
N ASP A 156 -10.07 5.31 -16.48
CA ASP A 156 -8.76 5.36 -17.16
C ASP A 156 -7.68 4.62 -16.36
N GLU A 157 -7.66 4.76 -15.05
CA GLU A 157 -6.74 4.06 -14.16
C GLU A 157 -6.93 2.55 -14.27
N PHE A 158 -8.16 2.07 -14.10
CA PHE A 158 -8.46 0.64 -14.16
C PHE A 158 -8.23 0.04 -15.56
N LYS A 159 -8.56 0.76 -16.62
CA LYS A 159 -8.23 0.39 -18.01
C LYS A 159 -6.72 0.30 -18.22
N SER A 160 -5.96 1.20 -17.60
CA SER A 160 -4.51 1.28 -17.77
C SER A 160 -3.77 0.17 -17.04
N TYR A 161 -4.07 -0.04 -15.74
CA TYR A 161 -3.29 -0.92 -14.88
C TYR A 161 -4.12 -1.78 -13.90
N GLY A 162 -5.43 -1.86 -14.04
CA GLY A 162 -6.33 -2.59 -13.14
C GLY A 162 -5.89 -4.04 -12.87
N LYS A 163 -5.38 -4.76 -13.87
CA LYS A 163 -4.86 -6.13 -13.69
C LYS A 163 -3.64 -6.25 -12.79
N TYR A 164 -2.96 -5.16 -12.46
CA TYR A 164 -1.80 -5.13 -11.55
C TYR A 164 -2.18 -4.73 -10.12
N ILE A 165 -3.45 -4.41 -9.84
CA ILE A 165 -3.91 -4.03 -8.50
C ILE A 165 -4.04 -5.29 -7.63
N PHE A 166 -3.33 -5.31 -6.49
CA PHE A 166 -3.34 -6.39 -5.50
C PHE A 166 -3.84 -5.97 -4.12
N ASN A 167 -3.82 -4.68 -3.83
CA ASN A 167 -4.32 -4.09 -2.59
C ASN A 167 -4.99 -2.75 -2.90
N VAL A 168 -6.00 -2.38 -2.11
CA VAL A 168 -6.73 -1.13 -2.30
C VAL A 168 -6.83 -0.40 -0.96
N HIS A 169 -6.39 0.85 -0.94
CA HIS A 169 -6.63 1.79 0.14
C HIS A 169 -7.92 2.55 -0.10
N ILE A 170 -8.86 2.41 0.81
CA ILE A 170 -10.12 3.14 0.85
C ILE A 170 -9.92 4.41 1.64
N LYS A 171 -9.84 5.51 0.92
CA LYS A 171 -9.50 6.84 1.42
C LYS A 171 -10.30 7.88 0.65
N ASP A 172 -10.57 9.01 1.26
CA ASP A 172 -11.15 10.15 0.56
C ASP A 172 -10.29 11.39 0.77
N ARG A 173 -10.14 12.16 -0.29
CA ARG A 173 -9.39 13.42 -0.29
C ARG A 173 -10.13 14.48 -1.09
N VAL A 174 -9.98 15.73 -0.69
CA VAL A 174 -10.32 16.85 -1.55
C VAL A 174 -9.22 17.04 -2.61
N LYS A 175 -9.61 17.47 -3.79
CA LYS A 175 -8.69 17.78 -4.90
C LYS A 175 -7.58 18.71 -4.41
N ASN A 176 -6.32 18.34 -4.68
CA ASN A 176 -5.11 19.04 -4.24
C ASN A 176 -5.06 19.32 -2.73
N GLY A 177 -5.83 18.59 -1.93
CA GLY A 177 -6.00 18.86 -0.52
C GLY A 177 -5.76 17.64 0.39
N LYS A 178 -6.25 17.76 1.62
CA LYS A 178 -6.06 16.77 2.69
C LYS A 178 -7.02 15.60 2.62
N THR A 179 -6.67 14.53 3.32
CA THR A 179 -7.56 13.40 3.61
C THR A 179 -8.72 13.86 4.48
N ILE A 180 -9.93 13.40 4.15
CA ILE A 180 -11.18 13.73 4.80
C ILE A 180 -12.00 12.47 5.04
N ARG A 181 -13.11 12.57 5.81
CA ARG A 181 -14.04 11.45 6.02
C ARG A 181 -14.60 10.95 4.68
N LEU A 182 -14.82 9.64 4.55
CA LEU A 182 -15.37 9.05 3.33
C LEU A 182 -16.71 9.70 2.93
N GLY A 183 -16.86 9.95 1.65
CA GLY A 183 -18.02 10.61 1.06
C GLY A 183 -18.09 12.12 1.24
N LYS A 184 -17.03 12.75 1.76
CA LYS A 184 -16.93 14.21 1.91
C LYS A 184 -15.85 14.84 1.03
N GLY A 185 -15.10 14.01 0.30
CA GLY A 185 -14.08 14.41 -0.64
C GLY A 185 -14.48 14.21 -2.10
N ASN A 186 -13.48 13.97 -2.94
CA ASN A 186 -13.65 13.83 -4.38
C ASN A 186 -13.54 12.37 -4.87
N ALA A 187 -13.34 11.39 -3.98
CA ALA A 187 -13.26 9.99 -4.38
C ALA A 187 -14.65 9.48 -4.84
N ASN A 188 -14.70 8.92 -6.05
CA ASN A 188 -15.93 8.33 -6.58
C ASN A 188 -16.00 6.83 -6.24
N PHE A 189 -16.59 6.51 -5.08
CA PHE A 189 -16.68 5.12 -4.61
C PHE A 189 -17.59 4.25 -5.48
N SER A 190 -18.65 4.79 -6.10
CA SER A 190 -19.49 4.04 -7.04
C SER A 190 -18.68 3.56 -8.24
N LYS A 191 -17.90 4.46 -8.88
CA LYS A 191 -16.98 4.08 -9.97
C LYS A 191 -15.93 3.09 -9.49
N LEU A 192 -15.34 3.30 -8.31
CA LEU A 192 -14.36 2.39 -7.72
C LEU A 192 -14.90 0.97 -7.65
N PHE A 193 -16.02 0.77 -6.94
CA PHE A 193 -16.57 -0.56 -6.73
C PHE A 193 -17.05 -1.22 -8.01
N ASN A 194 -17.60 -0.46 -8.96
CA ASN A 194 -17.95 -0.96 -10.28
C ASN A 194 -16.72 -1.48 -11.04
N ASN A 195 -15.61 -0.75 -11.01
CA ASN A 195 -14.39 -1.19 -11.66
C ASN A 195 -13.75 -2.39 -10.95
N LEU A 196 -13.77 -2.45 -9.63
CA LEU A 196 -13.32 -3.62 -8.87
C LEU A 196 -14.14 -4.87 -9.23
N ARG A 197 -15.47 -4.76 -9.42
CA ARG A 197 -16.31 -5.87 -9.89
C ARG A 197 -15.91 -6.30 -11.31
N LYS A 198 -15.73 -5.35 -12.24
CA LYS A 198 -15.33 -5.63 -13.63
C LYS A 198 -14.04 -6.45 -13.71
N ILE A 199 -13.03 -6.13 -12.88
CA ILE A 199 -11.77 -6.86 -12.84
C ILE A 199 -11.80 -8.10 -11.92
N ARG A 200 -12.96 -8.43 -11.34
CA ARG A 200 -13.16 -9.54 -10.38
C ARG A 200 -12.15 -9.48 -9.22
N TYR A 201 -11.95 -8.29 -8.67
CA TYR A 201 -11.01 -8.08 -7.57
C TYR A 201 -11.44 -8.83 -6.31
N LYS A 202 -10.50 -9.58 -5.71
CA LYS A 202 -10.72 -10.34 -4.47
C LYS A 202 -9.66 -10.03 -3.41
N GLY A 203 -8.94 -8.93 -3.56
CA GLY A 203 -7.91 -8.49 -2.62
C GLY A 203 -8.47 -7.75 -1.43
N ASN A 204 -7.56 -7.16 -0.64
CA ASN A 204 -7.94 -6.39 0.54
C ASN A 204 -8.54 -5.04 0.17
N LEU A 205 -9.47 -4.57 1.00
CA LEU A 205 -9.93 -3.20 1.08
C LEU A 205 -9.50 -2.65 2.44
N ILE A 206 -8.52 -1.78 2.48
CA ILE A 206 -7.93 -1.25 3.71
C ILE A 206 -8.41 0.18 3.93
N LEU A 207 -9.09 0.41 5.06
CA LEU A 207 -9.48 1.76 5.46
C LEU A 207 -8.25 2.56 5.87
N GLN A 208 -7.90 3.59 5.09
CA GLN A 208 -6.85 4.55 5.40
C GLN A 208 -7.47 5.96 5.54
N THR A 209 -8.31 6.13 6.53
CA THR A 209 -9.16 7.30 6.69
C THR A 209 -8.50 8.42 7.51
N ALA A 210 -9.10 9.62 7.45
CA ALA A 210 -8.67 10.73 8.30
C ALA A 210 -8.76 10.36 9.78
N ARG A 211 -7.79 10.82 10.56
CA ARG A 211 -7.81 10.66 12.03
C ARG A 211 -8.92 11.51 12.65
N SER A 212 -9.57 10.96 13.67
CA SER A 212 -10.50 11.72 14.49
C SER A 212 -9.80 12.86 15.24
N LYS A 213 -10.43 14.02 15.30
CA LYS A 213 -9.89 15.18 16.03
C LYS A 213 -9.87 14.99 17.55
N ASN A 214 -10.78 14.14 18.10
CA ASN A 214 -11.02 14.00 19.55
C ASN A 214 -10.71 12.57 20.02
N ASN A 215 -9.71 11.90 19.45
CA ASN A 215 -9.37 10.51 19.74
C ASN A 215 -10.53 9.49 19.62
N GLN A 216 -11.62 9.85 18.93
CA GLN A 216 -12.77 8.97 18.70
C GLN A 216 -12.58 8.06 17.46
N HIS A 217 -11.39 7.49 17.34
CA HIS A 217 -11.02 6.70 16.15
C HIS A 217 -11.98 5.53 15.89
N MET A 218 -12.46 4.86 16.94
CA MET A 218 -13.41 3.75 16.80
C MET A 218 -14.77 4.20 16.25
N ASN A 219 -15.23 5.39 16.62
CA ASN A 219 -16.46 5.97 16.08
C ASN A 219 -16.30 6.34 14.60
N GLU A 220 -15.17 6.94 14.24
CA GLU A 220 -14.85 7.24 12.83
C GLU A 220 -14.80 5.96 11.97
N ILE A 221 -14.21 4.88 12.47
CA ILE A 221 -14.21 3.59 11.77
C ILE A 221 -15.65 3.09 11.55
N LYS A 222 -16.51 3.16 12.58
CA LYS A 222 -17.91 2.74 12.45
C LYS A 222 -18.68 3.57 11.42
N ILE A 223 -18.50 4.90 11.41
CA ILE A 223 -19.11 5.81 10.44
C ILE A 223 -18.67 5.46 9.02
N ASN A 224 -17.36 5.30 8.81
CA ASN A 224 -16.81 4.98 7.50
C ASN A 224 -17.27 3.58 7.01
N LEU A 225 -17.33 2.59 7.89
CA LEU A 225 -17.87 1.26 7.55
C LEU A 225 -19.36 1.32 7.19
N LYS A 226 -20.17 2.11 7.93
CA LYS A 226 -21.60 2.32 7.60
C LYS A 226 -21.73 2.97 6.21
N TYR A 227 -20.91 3.97 5.90
CA TYR A 227 -20.88 4.60 4.58
C TYR A 227 -20.57 3.60 3.47
N LEU A 228 -19.60 2.70 3.67
CA LEU A 228 -19.20 1.72 2.63
C LEU A 228 -20.24 0.64 2.38
N LYS A 229 -21.08 0.28 3.36
CA LYS A 229 -22.13 -0.75 3.20
C LYS A 229 -23.12 -0.44 2.10
N GLN A 230 -23.40 0.85 1.81
CA GLN A 230 -24.33 1.26 0.74
C GLN A 230 -23.91 0.79 -0.67
N PHE A 231 -22.64 0.46 -0.87
CA PHE A 231 -22.15 0.01 -2.18
C PHE A 231 -22.27 -1.50 -2.41
N HIS A 232 -22.77 -2.27 -1.42
CA HIS A 232 -22.94 -3.72 -1.48
C HIS A 232 -21.71 -4.49 -1.99
N TYR A 233 -20.54 -4.02 -1.63
CA TYR A 233 -19.26 -4.63 -1.98
C TYR A 233 -18.52 -5.21 -0.76
N VAL A 234 -18.86 -4.74 0.44
CA VAL A 234 -18.20 -5.06 1.73
C VAL A 234 -19.21 -5.72 2.66
#